data_38778e0ee523e63b01cd3a27ae9123a1
#
_entry.id   38778e0ee523e63b01cd3a27ae9123a1
#
_cell.length_a   1.000
_cell.length_b   1.000
_cell.length_c   1.000
_cell.angle_alpha   90.00
_cell.angle_beta   90.00
_cell.angle_gamma   90.00
#
_symmetry.space_group_name_H-M   'P 1'
#
loop_
_entity.id
_entity.type
_entity.pdbx_description
1 polymer ?
#
loop_
_entity_poly.entity_id
_entity_poly.type
_entity_poly.pdbx_seq_one_letter_code
_entity_poly.pdbx_strand_id
1 'polypeptide(L)'
;MLQVREKDLDAAALLDCALSAVEAAGPSGPRVFVNGRPDIALAAGAEGVQLPADGLPAATVKTVWGGRLRIGLSVHEAGGADSDVSEGADFLVCGPVFDTPSKRAYGPPIGVDALKKTVESSNRPVFAIGGINMSTIGRLAGIPVAGVAVISAILGAQDMAQAVLDLREKAS
;
A
#
# COMPACT_ATOMS: atom_id res chain seq x y z
N MET A 1 2.72 -5.48 -7.13
CA MET A 1 3.48 -4.82 -6.04
C MET A 1 3.38 -5.69 -4.80
N LEU A 2 4.47 -5.85 -4.06
CA LEU A 2 4.56 -6.54 -2.78
C LEU A 2 5.06 -5.54 -1.72
N GLN A 3 4.48 -5.54 -0.52
CA GLN A 3 4.95 -4.72 0.60
C GLN A 3 5.48 -5.61 1.72
N VAL A 4 6.74 -5.41 2.11
CA VAL A 4 7.33 -5.98 3.33
C VAL A 4 6.98 -5.07 4.50
N ARG A 5 6.25 -5.61 5.48
CA ARG A 5 5.76 -4.86 6.65
C ARG A 5 5.82 -5.74 7.90
N GLU A 6 6.97 -5.75 8.51
CA GLU A 6 7.24 -6.45 9.77
C GLU A 6 7.62 -5.40 10.83
N LYS A 7 6.70 -5.12 11.76
CA LYS A 7 6.87 -4.07 12.77
C LYS A 7 7.75 -4.47 13.95
N ASP A 8 7.84 -5.77 14.17
CA ASP A 8 8.47 -6.35 15.36
C ASP A 8 9.93 -6.78 15.09
N LEU A 9 10.40 -6.66 13.84
CA LEU A 9 11.77 -6.94 13.46
C LEU A 9 12.67 -5.73 13.74
N ASP A 10 13.89 -6.01 14.21
CA ASP A 10 14.96 -5.02 14.23
C ASP A 10 15.45 -4.68 12.80
N ALA A 11 16.36 -3.71 12.70
CA ALA A 11 16.80 -3.22 11.40
C ALA A 11 17.54 -4.28 10.58
N ALA A 12 18.33 -5.16 11.21
CA ALA A 12 19.09 -6.20 10.52
C ALA A 12 18.16 -7.28 9.99
N ALA A 13 17.26 -7.80 10.83
CA ALA A 13 16.29 -8.81 10.43
C ALA A 13 15.30 -8.29 9.37
N LEU A 14 14.90 -7.02 9.46
CA LEU A 14 14.04 -6.41 8.43
C LEU A 14 14.79 -6.25 7.09
N LEU A 15 16.09 -5.93 7.12
CA LEU A 15 16.92 -5.88 5.91
C LEU A 15 17.03 -7.25 5.26
N ASP A 16 17.31 -8.31 6.04
CA ASP A 16 17.38 -9.68 5.54
C ASP A 16 16.04 -10.13 4.92
N CYS A 17 14.92 -9.79 5.55
CA CYS A 17 13.60 -10.06 5.01
C CYS A 17 13.34 -9.32 3.69
N ALA A 18 13.75 -8.03 3.61
CA ALA A 18 13.58 -7.23 2.41
C ALA A 18 14.47 -7.73 1.25
N LEU A 19 15.72 -8.11 1.53
CA LEU A 19 16.65 -8.72 0.55
C LEU A 19 16.06 -10.02 -0.01
N SER A 20 15.57 -10.91 0.86
CA SER A 20 14.93 -12.16 0.45
C SER A 20 13.70 -11.92 -0.42
N ALA A 21 12.89 -10.91 -0.09
CA ALA A 21 11.71 -10.56 -0.88
C ALA A 21 12.08 -10.01 -2.27
N VAL A 22 13.14 -9.18 -2.37
CA VAL A 22 13.65 -8.64 -3.64
C VAL A 22 14.23 -9.76 -4.51
N GLU A 23 15.00 -10.66 -3.92
CA GLU A 23 15.59 -11.82 -4.61
C GLU A 23 14.48 -12.74 -5.14
N ALA A 24 13.51 -13.10 -4.30
CA ALA A 24 12.37 -13.95 -4.68
C ALA A 24 11.48 -13.32 -5.76
N ALA A 25 11.32 -12.01 -5.74
CA ALA A 25 10.56 -11.28 -6.76
C ALA A 25 11.26 -11.35 -8.13
N GLY A 26 12.58 -11.27 -8.13
CA GLY A 26 13.38 -11.25 -9.38
C GLY A 26 13.07 -10.04 -10.28
N PRO A 27 13.77 -9.93 -11.41
CA PRO A 27 13.68 -8.73 -12.28
C PRO A 27 12.34 -8.56 -13.01
N SER A 28 11.58 -9.64 -13.19
CA SER A 28 10.29 -9.64 -13.89
C SER A 28 9.08 -9.82 -12.94
N GLY A 29 9.34 -9.93 -11.65
CA GLY A 29 8.32 -10.16 -10.63
C GLY A 29 7.68 -8.89 -10.09
N PRO A 30 6.97 -9.00 -8.96
CA PRO A 30 6.33 -7.86 -8.34
C PRO A 30 7.36 -6.88 -7.78
N ARG A 31 7.15 -5.59 -7.99
CA ARG A 31 7.96 -4.54 -7.37
C ARG A 31 7.82 -4.59 -5.86
N VAL A 32 8.95 -4.60 -5.13
CA VAL A 32 8.99 -4.70 -3.68
C VAL A 32 9.06 -3.31 -3.04
N PHE A 33 8.27 -3.08 -2.02
CA PHE A 33 8.26 -1.88 -1.20
C PHE A 33 8.49 -2.26 0.26
N VAL A 34 9.23 -1.44 1.01
CA VAL A 34 9.42 -1.63 2.46
C VAL A 34 8.60 -0.61 3.22
N ASN A 35 7.93 -1.04 4.30
CA ASN A 35 7.10 -0.14 5.09
C ASN A 35 7.93 0.72 6.04
N GLY A 36 7.79 2.06 5.96
CA GLY A 36 8.30 3.04 6.92
C GLY A 36 9.83 3.18 7.02
N ARG A 37 10.62 2.43 6.23
CA ARG A 37 12.08 2.38 6.32
C ARG A 37 12.73 2.61 4.95
N PRO A 38 12.87 3.89 4.53
CA PRO A 38 13.49 4.24 3.25
C PRO A 38 14.97 3.83 3.17
N ASP A 39 15.68 3.85 4.28
CA ASP A 39 17.06 3.37 4.41
C ASP A 39 17.18 1.88 4.08
N ILE A 40 16.30 1.04 4.64
CA ILE A 40 16.26 -0.40 4.36
C ILE A 40 15.78 -0.68 2.93
N ALA A 41 14.77 0.05 2.45
CA ALA A 41 14.32 -0.08 1.07
C ALA A 41 15.47 0.14 0.08
N LEU A 42 16.28 1.18 0.31
CA LEU A 42 17.44 1.48 -0.52
C LEU A 42 18.53 0.42 -0.39
N ALA A 43 18.86 0.00 0.84
CA ALA A 43 19.89 -1.00 1.09
C ALA A 43 19.55 -2.38 0.50
N ALA A 44 18.26 -2.74 0.49
CA ALA A 44 17.79 -3.99 -0.10
C ALA A 44 17.61 -3.94 -1.62
N GLY A 45 17.77 -2.78 -2.26
CA GLY A 45 17.49 -2.62 -3.69
C GLY A 45 16.00 -2.73 -4.03
N ALA A 46 15.11 -2.44 -3.06
CA ALA A 46 13.67 -2.41 -3.29
C ALA A 46 13.27 -1.24 -4.21
N GLU A 47 12.13 -1.35 -4.88
CA GLU A 47 11.59 -0.30 -5.76
C GLU A 47 11.24 0.97 -4.98
N GLY A 48 10.81 0.83 -3.72
CA GLY A 48 10.37 1.99 -2.97
C GLY A 48 10.01 1.73 -1.51
N VAL A 49 9.45 2.75 -0.92
CA VAL A 49 8.98 2.77 0.47
C VAL A 49 7.50 3.08 0.54
N GLN A 50 6.77 2.38 1.42
CA GLN A 50 5.40 2.73 1.78
C GLN A 50 5.42 3.46 3.13
N LEU A 51 5.08 4.73 3.12
CA LEU A 51 5.05 5.56 4.32
C LEU A 51 3.69 5.44 5.02
N PRO A 52 3.66 5.19 6.33
CA PRO A 52 2.45 5.32 7.12
C PRO A 52 2.05 6.80 7.24
N ALA A 53 0.77 7.07 7.49
CA ALA A 53 0.24 8.44 7.59
C ALA A 53 0.88 9.26 8.72
N ASP A 54 1.30 8.59 9.80
CA ASP A 54 1.99 9.14 10.98
C ASP A 54 3.52 9.02 10.91
N GLY A 55 4.06 8.71 9.73
CA GLY A 55 5.48 8.49 9.49
C GLY A 55 6.23 9.74 9.04
N LEU A 56 7.37 9.51 8.37
CA LEU A 56 8.14 10.60 7.75
C LEU A 56 7.32 11.26 6.64
N PRO A 57 7.33 12.60 6.52
CA PRO A 57 6.70 13.29 5.40
C PRO A 57 7.28 12.82 4.05
N ALA A 58 6.42 12.57 3.08
CA ALA A 58 6.85 12.09 1.76
C ALA A 58 7.79 13.09 1.06
N ALA A 59 7.55 14.38 1.19
CA ALA A 59 8.42 15.44 0.68
C ALA A 59 9.85 15.36 1.26
N THR A 60 9.96 15.09 2.57
CA THR A 60 11.27 14.89 3.22
C THR A 60 11.99 13.68 2.67
N VAL A 61 11.29 12.55 2.53
CA VAL A 61 11.85 11.33 1.95
C VAL A 61 12.30 11.58 0.51
N LYS A 62 11.49 12.28 -0.28
CA LYS A 62 11.82 12.66 -1.67
C LYS A 62 13.09 13.50 -1.75
N THR A 63 13.23 14.46 -0.86
CA THR A 63 14.40 15.34 -0.81
C THR A 63 15.68 14.57 -0.42
N VAL A 64 15.62 13.76 0.63
CA VAL A 64 16.79 13.06 1.18
C VAL A 64 17.28 11.94 0.25
N TRP A 65 16.36 11.16 -0.32
CA TRP A 65 16.72 10.00 -1.16
C TRP A 65 16.68 10.28 -2.66
N GLY A 66 16.37 11.53 -3.06
CA GLY A 66 16.66 12.06 -4.41
C GLY A 66 15.99 11.31 -5.56
N GLY A 67 14.79 10.78 -5.36
CA GLY A 67 14.08 10.06 -6.41
C GLY A 67 14.60 8.64 -6.70
N ARG A 68 15.53 8.14 -5.88
CA ARG A 68 16.01 6.73 -5.97
C ARG A 68 14.97 5.70 -5.51
N LEU A 69 13.93 6.15 -4.79
CA LEU A 69 12.84 5.33 -4.31
C LEU A 69 11.51 5.87 -4.81
N ARG A 70 10.60 5.00 -5.19
CA ARG A 70 9.19 5.34 -5.30
C ARG A 70 8.56 5.43 -3.92
N ILE A 71 7.66 6.38 -3.72
CA ILE A 71 7.08 6.68 -2.42
C ILE A 71 5.58 6.47 -2.47
N GLY A 72 5.10 5.47 -1.75
CA GLY A 72 3.69 5.32 -1.42
C GLY A 72 3.38 5.98 -0.08
N LEU A 73 2.23 6.64 0.03
CA LEU A 73 1.76 7.25 1.27
C LEU A 73 0.40 6.68 1.67
N SER A 74 0.25 6.29 2.93
CA SER A 74 -1.03 5.85 3.49
C SER A 74 -1.89 7.04 3.88
N VAL A 75 -3.18 7.02 3.50
CA VAL A 75 -4.18 8.04 3.86
C VAL A 75 -5.41 7.38 4.45
N HIS A 76 -5.97 7.97 5.51
CA HIS A 76 -7.02 7.38 6.32
C HIS A 76 -8.29 8.24 6.42
N GLU A 77 -8.32 9.40 5.75
CA GLU A 77 -9.42 10.35 5.81
C GLU A 77 -9.85 10.79 4.42
N ALA A 78 -11.12 11.19 4.30
CA ALA A 78 -11.58 11.90 3.11
C ALA A 78 -10.87 13.26 3.04
N GLY A 79 -10.14 13.53 1.95
CA GLY A 79 -9.30 14.74 1.82
C GLY A 79 -7.84 14.55 2.22
N GLY A 80 -7.43 13.38 2.73
CA GLY A 80 -6.00 13.05 2.97
C GLY A 80 -5.15 13.00 1.70
N ALA A 81 -5.75 13.31 0.55
CA ALA A 81 -5.07 13.49 -0.74
C ALA A 81 -4.69 14.95 -1.02
N ASP A 82 -4.91 15.87 -0.07
CA ASP A 82 -4.56 17.27 -0.22
C ASP A 82 -3.10 17.41 -0.66
N SER A 83 -2.85 18.39 -1.55
CA SER A 83 -1.55 18.58 -2.21
C SER A 83 -0.39 18.63 -1.22
N ASP A 84 -0.60 19.27 -0.08
CA ASP A 84 0.45 19.48 0.94
C ASP A 84 0.81 18.18 1.67
N VAL A 85 -0.18 17.32 1.96
CA VAL A 85 0.04 16.03 2.62
C VAL A 85 0.65 15.01 1.67
N SER A 86 0.22 15.04 0.39
CA SER A 86 0.67 14.10 -0.64
C SER A 86 1.92 14.55 -1.39
N GLU A 87 2.48 15.74 -1.06
CA GLU A 87 3.68 16.25 -1.70
C GLU A 87 4.84 15.25 -1.57
N GLY A 88 5.46 14.94 -2.69
CA GLY A 88 6.55 13.98 -2.77
C GLY A 88 6.13 12.51 -2.92
N ALA A 89 4.86 12.16 -2.67
CA ALA A 89 4.37 10.80 -2.91
C ALA A 89 4.17 10.53 -4.41
N ASP A 90 4.46 9.30 -4.84
CA ASP A 90 4.22 8.84 -6.20
C ASP A 90 2.83 8.18 -6.33
N PHE A 91 2.27 7.64 -5.25
CA PHE A 91 0.92 7.09 -5.16
C PHE A 91 0.40 7.08 -3.72
N LEU A 92 -0.91 6.94 -3.57
CA LEU A 92 -1.59 6.87 -2.29
C LEU A 92 -2.19 5.49 -2.03
N VAL A 93 -2.21 5.07 -0.77
CA VAL A 93 -2.92 3.86 -0.30
C VAL A 93 -3.99 4.31 0.69
N CYS A 94 -5.24 4.26 0.26
CA CYS A 94 -6.38 4.83 0.97
C CYS A 94 -7.21 3.74 1.68
N GLY A 95 -7.43 3.87 2.97
CA GLY A 95 -8.24 2.95 3.75
C GLY A 95 -8.04 3.01 5.27
N PRO A 96 -8.72 2.11 6.02
CA PRO A 96 -9.45 0.92 5.56
C PRO A 96 -10.82 1.26 4.94
N VAL A 97 -11.08 0.74 3.72
CA VAL A 97 -12.37 1.02 3.04
C VAL A 97 -13.51 0.22 3.65
N PHE A 98 -13.26 -1.05 3.97
CA PHE A 98 -14.23 -1.94 4.62
C PHE A 98 -13.72 -2.39 5.98
N ASP A 99 -14.64 -2.90 6.83
CA ASP A 99 -14.27 -3.44 8.13
C ASP A 99 -13.22 -4.56 8.00
N THR A 100 -12.21 -4.47 8.85
CA THR A 100 -11.14 -5.47 8.94
C THR A 100 -10.65 -5.59 10.38
N PRO A 101 -10.52 -6.82 10.92
CA PRO A 101 -10.13 -7.04 12.31
C PRO A 101 -8.84 -6.29 12.70
N SER A 102 -7.87 -6.24 11.80
CA SER A 102 -6.55 -5.61 12.04
C SER A 102 -6.61 -4.09 12.22
N LYS A 103 -7.74 -3.43 11.89
CA LYS A 103 -7.87 -1.97 11.95
C LYS A 103 -8.98 -1.49 12.89
N ARG A 104 -9.78 -2.36 13.47
CA ARG A 104 -10.89 -2.00 14.39
C ARG A 104 -10.45 -1.13 15.57
N ALA A 105 -9.22 -1.33 16.08
CA ALA A 105 -8.65 -0.52 17.16
C ALA A 105 -8.37 0.95 16.77
N TYR A 106 -8.34 1.26 15.47
CA TYR A 106 -8.03 2.60 14.94
C TYR A 106 -9.28 3.37 14.49
N GLY A 107 -10.46 2.80 14.64
CA GLY A 107 -11.73 3.44 14.28
C GLY A 107 -12.51 2.69 13.19
N PRO A 108 -13.68 3.24 12.81
CA PRO A 108 -14.51 2.65 11.77
C PRO A 108 -13.83 2.75 10.38
N PRO A 109 -14.24 1.90 9.41
CA PRO A 109 -13.77 2.04 8.04
C PRO A 109 -14.24 3.37 7.43
N ILE A 110 -13.45 3.93 6.53
CA ILE A 110 -13.76 5.19 5.85
C ILE A 110 -14.95 5.08 4.89
N GLY A 111 -15.21 3.88 4.39
CA GLY A 111 -16.28 3.62 3.44
C GLY A 111 -15.94 3.99 1.99
N VAL A 112 -16.84 3.62 1.10
CA VAL A 112 -16.69 3.79 -0.35
C VAL A 112 -16.78 5.26 -0.76
N ASP A 113 -17.65 6.04 -0.10
CA ASP A 113 -17.84 7.46 -0.42
C ASP A 113 -16.60 8.31 -0.10
N ALA A 114 -15.95 8.04 1.02
CA ALA A 114 -14.69 8.71 1.36
C ALA A 114 -13.56 8.33 0.39
N LEU A 115 -13.46 7.05 0.02
CA LEU A 115 -12.53 6.60 -1.02
C LEU A 115 -12.76 7.34 -2.35
N LYS A 116 -14.02 7.44 -2.78
CA LYS A 116 -14.39 8.14 -4.02
C LYS A 116 -13.95 9.60 -3.98
N LYS A 117 -14.23 10.31 -2.89
CA LYS A 117 -13.79 11.70 -2.69
C LYS A 117 -12.26 11.83 -2.75
N THR A 118 -11.53 10.90 -2.12
CA THR A 118 -10.06 10.87 -2.16
C THR A 118 -9.54 10.68 -3.59
N VAL A 119 -10.15 9.77 -4.36
CA VAL A 119 -9.77 9.53 -5.75
C VAL A 119 -10.04 10.76 -6.63
N GLU A 120 -11.20 11.41 -6.45
CA GLU A 120 -11.61 12.59 -7.21
C GLU A 120 -10.75 13.83 -6.91
N SER A 121 -10.28 13.98 -5.66
CA SER A 121 -9.42 15.10 -5.25
C SER A 121 -7.94 14.87 -5.50
N SER A 122 -7.52 13.63 -5.72
CA SER A 122 -6.10 13.28 -5.90
C SER A 122 -5.62 13.45 -7.33
N ASN A 123 -4.46 14.06 -7.49
CA ASN A 123 -3.71 14.05 -8.76
C ASN A 123 -2.70 12.87 -8.83
N ARG A 124 -2.75 11.94 -7.86
CA ARG A 124 -1.89 10.76 -7.76
C ARG A 124 -2.72 9.50 -7.91
N PRO A 125 -2.14 8.39 -8.42
CA PRO A 125 -2.80 7.09 -8.39
C PRO A 125 -3.19 6.70 -6.96
N VAL A 126 -4.45 6.31 -6.73
CA VAL A 126 -4.97 5.88 -5.42
C VAL A 126 -5.26 4.39 -5.45
N PHE A 127 -4.67 3.66 -4.53
CA PHE A 127 -4.96 2.24 -4.28
C PHE A 127 -5.87 2.10 -3.07
N ALA A 128 -6.92 1.30 -3.19
CA ALA A 128 -7.83 1.01 -2.08
C ALA A 128 -7.28 -0.13 -1.21
N ILE A 129 -7.38 -0.01 0.13
CA ILE A 129 -6.97 -1.05 1.08
C ILE A 129 -7.98 -1.21 2.21
N GLY A 130 -8.02 -2.39 2.81
CA GLY A 130 -8.75 -2.71 4.05
C GLY A 130 -10.08 -3.37 3.80
N GLY A 131 -10.20 -4.62 4.28
CA GLY A 131 -11.40 -5.45 4.18
C GLY A 131 -11.79 -5.85 2.75
N ILE A 132 -10.88 -5.68 1.79
CA ILE A 132 -11.11 -6.04 0.38
C ILE A 132 -10.86 -7.54 0.20
N ASN A 133 -11.84 -8.22 -0.35
CA ASN A 133 -11.86 -9.65 -0.66
C ASN A 133 -12.89 -9.94 -1.76
N MET A 134 -13.08 -11.20 -2.13
CA MET A 134 -14.01 -11.61 -3.19
C MET A 134 -15.46 -11.16 -2.97
N SER A 135 -15.90 -10.96 -1.72
CA SER A 135 -17.27 -10.51 -1.42
C SER A 135 -17.44 -8.99 -1.44
N THR A 136 -16.37 -8.23 -1.23
CA THR A 136 -16.42 -6.77 -1.10
C THR A 136 -15.86 -6.01 -2.31
N ILE A 137 -14.96 -6.62 -3.09
CA ILE A 137 -14.26 -5.96 -4.21
C ILE A 137 -15.23 -5.39 -5.26
N GLY A 138 -16.33 -6.07 -5.54
CA GLY A 138 -17.35 -5.59 -6.49
C GLY A 138 -18.02 -4.27 -6.07
N ARG A 139 -17.95 -3.89 -4.79
CA ARG A 139 -18.48 -2.61 -4.28
C ARG A 139 -17.61 -1.41 -4.66
N LEU A 140 -16.41 -1.64 -5.21
CA LEU A 140 -15.51 -0.62 -5.74
C LEU A 140 -15.78 -0.31 -7.22
N ALA A 141 -16.71 -1.04 -7.86
CA ALA A 141 -17.05 -0.82 -9.26
C ALA A 141 -17.48 0.63 -9.51
N GLY A 142 -16.95 1.22 -10.59
CA GLY A 142 -17.21 2.62 -10.97
C GLY A 142 -16.37 3.67 -10.22
N ILE A 143 -15.50 3.27 -9.29
CA ILE A 143 -14.53 4.18 -8.67
C ILE A 143 -13.19 3.99 -9.40
N PRO A 144 -12.59 5.05 -9.98
CA PRO A 144 -11.37 4.91 -10.77
C PRO A 144 -10.11 4.80 -9.87
N VAL A 145 -10.09 3.79 -8.98
CA VAL A 145 -8.89 3.44 -8.23
C VAL A 145 -7.83 2.87 -9.17
N ALA A 146 -6.57 3.13 -8.89
CA ALA A 146 -5.44 2.55 -9.64
C ALA A 146 -5.27 1.03 -9.38
N GLY A 147 -5.90 0.52 -8.33
CA GLY A 147 -5.90 -0.89 -7.97
C GLY A 147 -6.29 -1.11 -6.51
N VAL A 148 -6.16 -2.35 -6.07
CA VAL A 148 -6.48 -2.75 -4.69
C VAL A 148 -5.26 -3.36 -3.99
N ALA A 149 -5.15 -3.13 -2.69
CA ALA A 149 -4.18 -3.78 -1.83
C ALA A 149 -4.90 -4.69 -0.83
N VAL A 150 -4.43 -5.92 -0.72
CA VAL A 150 -5.02 -6.96 0.13
C VAL A 150 -3.94 -7.68 0.95
N ILE A 151 -4.29 -8.21 2.11
CA ILE A 151 -3.42 -9.01 2.96
C ILE A 151 -4.05 -10.39 3.17
N SER A 152 -5.04 -10.47 4.05
CA SER A 152 -5.66 -11.73 4.46
C SER A 152 -6.40 -12.45 3.33
N ALA A 153 -6.88 -11.73 2.33
CA ALA A 153 -7.53 -12.32 1.17
C ALA A 153 -6.58 -13.20 0.32
N ILE A 154 -5.26 -12.96 0.43
CA ILE A 154 -4.24 -13.78 -0.22
C ILE A 154 -3.56 -14.68 0.80
N LEU A 155 -2.97 -14.09 1.87
CA LEU A 155 -2.17 -14.87 2.83
C LEU A 155 -2.98 -15.89 3.64
N GLY A 156 -4.30 -15.71 3.76
CA GLY A 156 -5.21 -16.66 4.39
C GLY A 156 -5.84 -17.69 3.44
N ALA A 157 -5.54 -17.62 2.15
CA ALA A 157 -6.08 -18.55 1.16
C ALA A 157 -5.32 -19.88 1.17
N GLN A 158 -6.03 -20.99 0.90
CA GLN A 158 -5.40 -22.30 0.71
C GLN A 158 -4.51 -22.34 -0.54
N ASP A 159 -4.92 -21.64 -1.60
CA ASP A 159 -4.16 -21.43 -2.83
C ASP A 159 -4.01 -19.92 -3.05
N MET A 160 -2.84 -19.39 -2.68
CA MET A 160 -2.54 -17.97 -2.82
C MET A 160 -2.44 -17.53 -4.30
N ALA A 161 -1.96 -18.40 -5.17
CA ALA A 161 -1.82 -18.10 -6.59
C ALA A 161 -3.20 -17.95 -7.24
N GLN A 162 -4.12 -18.88 -6.96
CA GLN A 162 -5.48 -18.79 -7.46
C GLN A 162 -6.22 -17.58 -6.88
N ALA A 163 -6.05 -17.29 -5.58
CA ALA A 163 -6.66 -16.11 -4.96
C ALA A 163 -6.21 -14.79 -5.62
N VAL A 164 -4.96 -14.68 -6.05
CA VAL A 164 -4.47 -13.53 -6.81
C VAL A 164 -5.15 -13.42 -8.17
N LEU A 165 -5.29 -14.53 -8.89
CA LEU A 165 -5.94 -14.56 -10.21
C LEU A 165 -7.42 -14.15 -10.11
N ASP A 166 -8.15 -14.74 -9.16
CA ASP A 166 -9.58 -14.44 -8.93
C ASP A 166 -9.81 -12.96 -8.56
N LEU A 167 -8.96 -12.41 -7.67
CA LEU A 167 -9.03 -11.01 -7.30
C LEU A 167 -8.71 -10.07 -8.47
N ARG A 168 -7.75 -10.42 -9.31
CA ARG A 168 -7.40 -9.64 -10.51
C ARG A 168 -8.54 -9.62 -11.52
N GLU A 169 -9.14 -10.78 -11.80
CA GLU A 169 -10.29 -10.88 -12.71
C GLU A 169 -11.46 -10.04 -12.21
N LYS A 170 -11.75 -10.11 -10.91
CA LYS A 170 -12.86 -9.38 -10.31
C LYS A 170 -12.63 -7.87 -10.17
N ALA A 171 -11.37 -7.43 -10.18
CA ALA A 171 -10.98 -6.01 -10.08
C ALA A 171 -10.89 -5.32 -11.45
N SER A 172 -10.92 -6.09 -12.55
CA SER A 172 -10.90 -5.60 -13.93
C SER A 172 -12.28 -5.15 -14.38
#